data_f4d53a0ee0af33fac88d8acff2b236b1
#
_entry.id   f4d53a0ee0af33fac88d8acff2b236b1
#
_cell.length_a   1.000
_cell.length_b   1.000
_cell.length_c   1.000
_cell.angle_alpha   90.00
_cell.angle_beta   90.00
_cell.angle_gamma   90.00
#
_symmetry.space_group_name_H-M   'P 1'
#
loop_
_entity.id
_entity.type
_entity.pdbx_description
1 polymer ?
#
loop_
_entity_poly.entity_id
_entity_poly.type
_entity_poly.pdbx_seq_one_letter_code
_entity_poly.pdbx_strand_id
1 'polypeptide(L)'
;MSTTLIKSVQSYTDHGKLQIQLVSQIQNRPVQGAKISISYTGAPGQPLEQLRTNSSGQTETIELAAPPVEYSLQPSEEQPYSEYNLKVEAEGYEPIEVSGSEILSGEISRQKIELRPISDGNYEDVVIPDHTLFGNYPEKIPEEEVKPVNESGEIVLSRVVIPEYVVVHDGSPADSTADNYYVRYRDYIKNVACSEIYATWPPETIKANVLAIMSFTLNRVYTEWYRNKKYDFTITSSTAFDHKWIYGRNIFDSISNIVDELFENYLSRPNVRQPILTQYCDGQRVTCPQWMSQWGSKYLGDQNYTAIEIIRN
;
A
#
# COMPACT_ATOMS: atom_id res chain seq x y z
N MET A 1 -0.93 4.03 35.86
CA MET A 1 -2.33 4.17 35.44
C MET A 1 -2.30 4.74 34.02
N SER A 2 -2.44 3.90 33.03
CA SER A 2 -2.44 4.30 31.62
C SER A 2 -3.84 4.79 31.28
N THR A 3 -3.99 6.07 31.05
CA THR A 3 -5.25 6.66 30.58
C THR A 3 -5.35 6.35 29.08
N THR A 4 -6.07 5.30 28.75
CA THR A 4 -6.50 5.04 27.39
C THR A 4 -7.42 6.19 26.98
N LEU A 5 -6.91 7.12 26.17
CA LEU A 5 -7.73 8.11 25.51
C LEU A 5 -8.70 7.36 24.58
N ILE A 6 -9.96 7.26 25.01
CA ILE A 6 -11.06 6.94 24.10
C ILE A 6 -11.07 8.11 23.11
N LYS A 7 -10.56 7.88 21.89
CA LYS A 7 -10.73 8.83 20.78
C LYS A 7 -12.24 9.04 20.65
N SER A 8 -12.73 10.21 21.07
CA SER A 8 -14.13 10.62 20.90
C SER A 8 -14.45 10.45 19.41
N VAL A 9 -15.63 9.91 19.11
CA VAL A 9 -16.21 9.94 17.77
C VAL A 9 -16.26 11.40 17.33
N GLN A 10 -15.22 11.86 16.65
CA GLN A 10 -15.21 13.19 16.04
C GLN A 10 -16.30 13.17 14.98
N SER A 11 -17.20 14.14 15.01
CA SER A 11 -18.15 14.38 13.91
C SER A 11 -17.35 14.91 12.73
N TYR A 12 -16.78 14.00 11.93
CA TYR A 12 -16.12 14.37 10.69
C TYR A 12 -17.14 14.97 9.74
N THR A 13 -16.72 16.01 9.04
CA THR A 13 -17.58 16.77 8.10
C THR A 13 -17.49 16.24 6.68
N ASP A 14 -16.40 15.56 6.37
CA ASP A 14 -16.15 15.01 5.03
C ASP A 14 -16.52 13.52 4.98
N HIS A 15 -16.60 13.01 3.76
CA HIS A 15 -16.94 11.62 3.49
C HIS A 15 -16.03 11.05 2.39
N GLY A 16 -15.70 9.78 2.52
CA GLY A 16 -15.15 8.97 1.45
C GLY A 16 -16.08 7.79 1.16
N LYS A 17 -15.72 6.97 0.19
CA LYS A 17 -16.55 5.84 -0.25
C LYS A 17 -15.81 4.53 -0.04
N LEU A 18 -16.56 3.48 0.29
CA LEU A 18 -16.06 2.12 0.45
C LEU A 18 -16.85 1.15 -0.40
N GLN A 19 -16.16 0.28 -1.14
CA GLN A 19 -16.71 -0.92 -1.74
C GLN A 19 -15.88 -2.13 -1.32
N ILE A 20 -16.54 -3.23 -0.96
CA ILE A 20 -15.89 -4.45 -0.50
C ILE A 20 -16.08 -5.54 -1.56
N GLN A 21 -15.02 -6.29 -1.84
CA GLN A 21 -15.04 -7.45 -2.72
C GLN A 21 -14.56 -8.69 -1.95
N LEU A 22 -15.39 -9.72 -1.92
CA LEU A 22 -15.09 -10.99 -1.29
C LEU A 22 -14.84 -12.07 -2.34
N VAL A 23 -13.73 -12.75 -2.20
CA VAL A 23 -13.39 -13.91 -3.05
C VAL A 23 -12.95 -15.07 -2.15
N SER A 24 -13.16 -16.29 -2.63
CA SER A 24 -12.61 -17.48 -1.98
C SER A 24 -11.10 -17.58 -2.27
N GLN A 25 -10.31 -17.98 -1.29
CA GLN A 25 -8.90 -18.33 -1.51
C GLN A 25 -8.74 -19.45 -2.53
N ILE A 26 -9.74 -20.31 -2.67
CA ILE A 26 -9.75 -21.36 -3.69
C ILE A 26 -10.27 -20.78 -5.01
N GLN A 27 -9.38 -20.68 -6.00
CA GLN A 27 -9.69 -20.24 -7.37
C GLN A 27 -10.20 -18.81 -7.52
N ASN A 28 -10.04 -17.94 -6.51
CA ASN A 28 -10.52 -16.55 -6.54
C ASN A 28 -12.00 -16.40 -6.94
N ARG A 29 -12.86 -17.36 -6.57
CA ARG A 29 -14.29 -17.31 -6.90
C ARG A 29 -15.00 -16.24 -6.07
N PRO A 30 -15.89 -15.42 -6.67
CA PRO A 30 -16.72 -14.48 -5.94
C PRO A 30 -17.56 -15.17 -4.87
N VAL A 31 -17.63 -14.57 -3.67
CA VAL A 31 -18.47 -15.08 -2.57
C VAL A 31 -19.72 -14.22 -2.48
N GLN A 32 -20.86 -14.80 -2.89
CA GLN A 32 -22.17 -14.16 -2.88
C GLN A 32 -22.89 -14.33 -1.54
N GLY A 33 -23.68 -13.31 -1.15
CA GLY A 33 -24.58 -13.39 0.00
C GLY A 33 -23.89 -13.25 1.36
N ALA A 34 -22.58 -13.07 1.38
CA ALA A 34 -21.84 -12.81 2.61
C ALA A 34 -22.35 -11.54 3.32
N LYS A 35 -22.44 -11.61 4.64
CA LYS A 35 -22.80 -10.47 5.49
C LYS A 35 -21.54 -9.77 5.95
N ILE A 36 -21.53 -8.43 5.83
CA ILE A 36 -20.45 -7.59 6.30
C ILE A 36 -21.02 -6.56 7.25
N SER A 37 -20.47 -6.52 8.47
CA SER A 37 -20.80 -5.50 9.48
C SER A 37 -19.64 -4.52 9.58
N ILE A 38 -19.92 -3.22 9.44
CA ILE A 38 -18.94 -2.14 9.45
C ILE A 38 -19.08 -1.34 10.73
N SER A 39 -17.97 -1.07 11.40
CA SER A 39 -17.91 -0.26 12.62
C SER A 39 -16.64 0.61 12.60
N TYR A 40 -16.58 1.64 13.45
CA TYR A 40 -15.30 2.34 13.68
C TYR A 40 -14.31 1.42 14.38
N THR A 41 -13.04 1.50 14.01
CA THR A 41 -11.96 0.70 14.65
C THR A 41 -11.89 0.96 16.15
N GLY A 42 -12.16 2.18 16.62
CA GLY A 42 -12.24 2.49 18.04
C GLY A 42 -13.52 2.03 18.76
N ALA A 43 -14.52 1.50 18.04
CA ALA A 43 -15.81 1.07 18.59
C ALA A 43 -16.38 -0.18 17.88
N PRO A 44 -15.64 -1.30 17.84
CA PRO A 44 -16.00 -2.48 17.03
C PRO A 44 -17.33 -3.13 17.41
N GLY A 45 -17.80 -2.92 18.63
CA GLY A 45 -19.09 -3.42 19.12
C GLY A 45 -20.31 -2.62 18.68
N GLN A 46 -20.15 -1.53 17.91
CA GLN A 46 -21.22 -0.66 17.45
C GLN A 46 -21.25 -0.61 15.92
N PRO A 47 -21.94 -1.55 15.25
CA PRO A 47 -22.05 -1.55 13.80
C PRO A 47 -22.82 -0.31 13.33
N LEU A 48 -22.22 0.38 12.36
CA LEU A 48 -22.76 1.54 11.66
C LEU A 48 -23.62 1.11 10.46
N GLU A 49 -23.10 0.13 9.70
CA GLU A 49 -23.68 -0.37 8.46
C GLU A 49 -23.62 -1.90 8.38
N GLN A 50 -24.57 -2.47 7.65
CA GLN A 50 -24.59 -3.90 7.34
C GLN A 50 -24.84 -4.08 5.83
N LEU A 51 -23.93 -4.75 5.16
CA LEU A 51 -23.96 -4.97 3.71
C LEU A 51 -24.04 -6.45 3.38
N ARG A 52 -24.42 -6.76 2.14
CA ARG A 52 -24.34 -8.10 1.54
C ARG A 52 -23.67 -8.06 0.19
N THR A 53 -22.92 -9.11 -0.12
CA THR A 53 -22.30 -9.24 -1.44
C THR A 53 -23.29 -9.78 -2.49
N ASN A 54 -23.18 -9.25 -3.70
CA ASN A 54 -23.91 -9.69 -4.89
C ASN A 54 -23.25 -10.93 -5.54
N SER A 55 -23.76 -11.35 -6.72
CA SER A 55 -23.22 -12.49 -7.48
C SER A 55 -21.77 -12.36 -7.94
N SER A 56 -21.25 -11.13 -7.99
CA SER A 56 -19.84 -10.84 -8.29
C SER A 56 -18.98 -10.75 -7.02
N GLY A 57 -19.53 -11.09 -5.86
CA GLY A 57 -18.83 -10.96 -4.58
C GLY A 57 -18.62 -9.52 -4.11
N GLN A 58 -19.33 -8.56 -4.69
CA GLN A 58 -19.17 -7.13 -4.39
C GLN A 58 -20.35 -6.59 -3.59
N THR A 59 -20.08 -5.66 -2.68
CA THR A 59 -21.11 -4.83 -2.06
C THR A 59 -21.51 -3.67 -2.96
N GLU A 60 -22.61 -3.02 -2.63
CA GLU A 60 -22.81 -1.63 -3.05
C GLU A 60 -21.68 -0.75 -2.51
N THR A 61 -21.48 0.42 -3.15
CA THR A 61 -20.57 1.44 -2.65
C THR A 61 -21.31 2.32 -1.66
N ILE A 62 -20.78 2.45 -0.46
CA ILE A 62 -21.36 3.26 0.61
C ILE A 62 -20.50 4.47 0.92
N GLU A 63 -21.10 5.51 1.50
CA GLU A 63 -20.41 6.68 2.04
C GLU A 63 -20.13 6.48 3.53
N LEU A 64 -18.90 6.79 3.94
CA LEU A 64 -18.44 6.73 5.32
C LEU A 64 -17.76 8.04 5.70
N ALA A 65 -17.89 8.44 6.96
CA ALA A 65 -17.29 9.67 7.46
C ALA A 65 -15.77 9.63 7.36
N ALA A 66 -15.17 10.72 6.94
CA ALA A 66 -13.74 10.93 6.82
C ALA A 66 -13.33 12.28 7.41
N PRO A 67 -12.07 12.43 7.89
CA PRO A 67 -11.54 13.72 8.30
C PRO A 67 -11.52 14.72 7.14
N PRO A 68 -11.41 16.03 7.44
CA PRO A 68 -11.24 17.06 6.43
C PRO A 68 -10.04 16.74 5.50
N VAL A 69 -10.24 16.97 4.19
CA VAL A 69 -9.21 16.69 3.18
C VAL A 69 -7.88 17.40 3.48
N GLU A 70 -7.94 18.57 4.10
CA GLU A 70 -6.79 19.41 4.47
C GLU A 70 -5.76 18.66 5.32
N TYR A 71 -6.19 17.68 6.13
CA TYR A 71 -5.28 16.89 6.98
C TYR A 71 -4.32 16.00 6.17
N SER A 72 -4.69 15.66 4.94
CA SER A 72 -3.85 14.89 4.00
C SER A 72 -3.05 15.76 3.03
N LEU A 73 -3.32 17.08 2.98
CA LEU A 73 -2.68 17.99 2.02
C LEU A 73 -1.43 18.68 2.54
N GLN A 74 -1.15 18.58 3.84
CA GLN A 74 0.04 19.12 4.47
C GLN A 74 0.50 18.22 5.63
N PRO A 75 1.78 18.23 6.01
CA PRO A 75 2.24 17.54 7.20
C PRO A 75 1.47 18.03 8.43
N SER A 76 0.88 17.11 9.18
CA SER A 76 0.03 17.40 10.33
C SER A 76 0.15 16.29 11.38
N GLU A 77 -0.12 16.64 12.65
CA GLU A 77 -0.32 15.66 13.73
C GLU A 77 -1.75 15.09 13.73
N GLU A 78 -2.65 15.67 12.94
CA GLU A 78 -4.02 15.18 12.80
C GLU A 78 -4.07 13.99 11.85
N GLN A 79 -4.80 12.92 12.24
CA GLN A 79 -4.97 11.74 11.41
C GLN A 79 -5.81 12.09 10.17
N PRO A 80 -5.27 11.91 8.94
CA PRO A 80 -5.93 12.36 7.72
C PRO A 80 -6.97 11.40 7.16
N TYR A 81 -7.19 10.26 7.80
CA TYR A 81 -8.14 9.22 7.41
C TYR A 81 -8.91 8.72 8.62
N SER A 82 -10.09 8.19 8.41
CA SER A 82 -10.80 7.38 9.39
C SER A 82 -10.54 5.90 9.16
N GLU A 83 -10.63 5.10 10.23
CA GLU A 83 -10.39 3.67 10.20
C GLU A 83 -11.66 2.91 10.56
N TYR A 84 -11.95 1.88 9.77
CA TYR A 84 -13.13 1.04 9.96
C TYR A 84 -12.76 -0.43 10.10
N ASN A 85 -13.51 -1.13 10.94
CA ASN A 85 -13.49 -2.58 11.04
C ASN A 85 -14.58 -3.18 10.15
N LEU A 86 -14.23 -4.27 9.48
CA LEU A 86 -15.09 -5.02 8.59
C LEU A 86 -15.17 -6.46 9.12
N LYS A 87 -16.29 -6.81 9.73
CA LYS A 87 -16.53 -8.18 10.17
C LYS A 87 -17.34 -8.91 9.10
N VAL A 88 -16.77 -9.98 8.55
CA VAL A 88 -17.32 -10.76 7.44
C VAL A 88 -17.74 -12.14 7.89
N GLU A 89 -18.99 -12.51 7.57
CA GLU A 89 -19.58 -13.80 7.83
C GLU A 89 -20.18 -14.35 6.52
N ALA A 90 -19.77 -15.54 6.09
CA ALA A 90 -20.28 -16.19 4.88
C ALA A 90 -20.48 -17.70 5.13
N GLU A 91 -21.54 -18.27 4.56
CA GLU A 91 -21.81 -19.69 4.69
C GLU A 91 -20.71 -20.53 4.00
N GLY A 92 -20.14 -21.48 4.73
CA GLY A 92 -19.06 -22.35 4.26
C GLY A 92 -17.65 -21.73 4.33
N TYR A 93 -17.52 -20.57 4.94
CA TYR A 93 -16.24 -19.89 5.14
C TYR A 93 -15.98 -19.56 6.60
N GLU A 94 -14.71 -19.51 6.97
CA GLU A 94 -14.29 -19.01 8.26
C GLU A 94 -14.61 -17.51 8.36
N PRO A 95 -15.14 -17.03 9.50
CA PRO A 95 -15.35 -15.61 9.69
C PRO A 95 -14.00 -14.90 9.76
N ILE A 96 -13.94 -13.67 9.26
CA ILE A 96 -12.74 -12.84 9.28
C ILE A 96 -13.09 -11.43 9.73
N GLU A 97 -12.19 -10.79 10.46
CA GLU A 97 -12.25 -9.37 10.77
C GLU A 97 -11.04 -8.65 10.16
N VAL A 98 -11.31 -7.56 9.45
CA VAL A 98 -10.30 -6.64 8.93
C VAL A 98 -10.43 -5.35 9.71
N SER A 99 -9.38 -4.99 10.45
CA SER A 99 -9.32 -3.75 11.24
C SER A 99 -8.40 -2.73 10.57
N GLY A 100 -8.76 -1.45 10.63
CA GLY A 100 -7.93 -0.36 10.11
C GLY A 100 -8.12 -0.09 8.61
N SER A 101 -9.25 -0.49 8.01
CA SER A 101 -9.56 -0.09 6.62
C SER A 101 -9.71 1.43 6.53
N GLU A 102 -8.84 2.08 5.75
CA GLU A 102 -8.73 3.54 5.70
C GLU A 102 -9.70 4.17 4.72
N ILE A 103 -10.33 5.28 5.15
CA ILE A 103 -11.22 6.11 4.33
C ILE A 103 -10.68 7.54 4.31
N LEU A 104 -10.36 8.02 3.13
CA LEU A 104 -9.94 9.40 2.86
C LEU A 104 -11.09 10.22 2.26
N SER A 105 -11.10 11.50 2.58
CA SER A 105 -12.09 12.44 2.05
C SER A 105 -12.10 12.47 0.52
N GLY A 106 -13.28 12.34 -0.06
CA GLY A 106 -13.51 12.40 -1.51
C GLY A 106 -13.06 11.16 -2.30
N GLU A 107 -12.36 10.22 -1.70
CA GLU A 107 -11.78 9.05 -2.37
C GLU A 107 -12.68 7.81 -2.32
N ILE A 108 -12.51 6.93 -3.30
CA ILE A 108 -13.14 5.61 -3.32
C ILE A 108 -12.12 4.57 -2.89
N SER A 109 -12.37 3.94 -1.77
CA SER A 109 -11.59 2.84 -1.21
C SER A 109 -12.18 1.50 -1.62
N ARG A 110 -11.34 0.57 -2.07
CA ARG A 110 -11.73 -0.80 -2.38
C ARG A 110 -11.02 -1.77 -1.45
N GLN A 111 -11.80 -2.51 -0.68
CA GLN A 111 -11.31 -3.54 0.21
C GLN A 111 -11.56 -4.91 -0.40
N LYS A 112 -10.50 -5.57 -0.86
CA LYS A 112 -10.56 -6.98 -1.25
C LYS A 112 -10.27 -7.84 -0.03
N ILE A 113 -11.10 -8.86 0.21
CA ILE A 113 -10.91 -9.82 1.30
C ILE A 113 -11.00 -11.22 0.71
N GLU A 114 -10.04 -12.07 1.03
CA GLU A 114 -9.97 -13.46 0.60
C GLU A 114 -10.45 -14.36 1.74
N LEU A 115 -11.57 -15.04 1.52
CA LEU A 115 -12.18 -15.92 2.51
C LEU A 115 -11.63 -17.34 2.41
N ARG A 116 -11.27 -17.91 3.56
CA ARG A 116 -10.85 -19.31 3.70
C ARG A 116 -12.09 -20.20 3.88
N PRO A 117 -12.28 -21.24 3.05
CA PRO A 117 -13.30 -22.23 3.30
C PRO A 117 -13.09 -22.91 4.66
N ILE A 118 -14.18 -23.23 5.37
CA ILE A 118 -14.11 -23.92 6.65
C ILE A 118 -13.37 -25.26 6.46
N SER A 119 -12.23 -25.41 7.10
CA SER A 119 -11.46 -26.64 7.14
C SER A 119 -11.19 -27.13 8.55
N ASP A 120 -10.69 -26.32 9.45
CA ASP A 120 -10.29 -26.73 10.79
C ASP A 120 -10.40 -25.63 11.88
N GLY A 121 -11.21 -24.61 11.69
CA GLY A 121 -11.62 -23.69 12.76
C GLY A 121 -10.59 -22.71 13.27
N ASN A 122 -9.65 -22.27 12.44
CA ASN A 122 -8.75 -21.17 12.77
C ASN A 122 -9.37 -19.84 12.35
N TYR A 123 -9.54 -18.96 13.34
CA TYR A 123 -9.96 -17.57 13.11
C TYR A 123 -8.74 -16.74 12.68
N GLU A 124 -8.87 -15.97 11.61
CA GLU A 124 -7.83 -15.09 11.13
C GLU A 124 -8.32 -13.64 11.18
N ASP A 125 -7.56 -12.79 11.88
CA ASP A 125 -7.80 -11.36 11.91
C ASP A 125 -6.73 -10.65 11.07
N VAL A 126 -7.16 -9.72 10.22
CA VAL A 126 -6.26 -8.87 9.44
C VAL A 126 -6.23 -7.48 10.06
N VAL A 127 -5.04 -7.03 10.46
CA VAL A 127 -4.83 -5.69 11.00
C VAL A 127 -4.03 -4.87 10.00
N ILE A 128 -4.62 -3.78 9.53
CA ILE A 128 -3.96 -2.80 8.66
C ILE A 128 -3.32 -1.75 9.59
N PRO A 129 -1.98 -1.66 9.66
CA PRO A 129 -1.30 -0.67 10.48
C PRO A 129 -1.42 0.74 9.89
N ASP A 130 -1.07 1.74 10.71
CA ASP A 130 -1.08 3.15 10.32
C ASP A 130 -0.34 3.40 9.00
N HIS A 131 -0.88 4.35 8.23
CA HIS A 131 -0.26 4.84 7.01
C HIS A 131 1.14 5.43 7.28
N THR A 132 2.09 5.18 6.37
CA THR A 132 3.51 5.54 6.57
C THR A 132 3.72 7.03 6.80
N LEU A 133 3.01 7.90 6.10
CA LEU A 133 3.13 9.35 6.28
C LEU A 133 2.49 9.87 7.60
N PHE A 134 1.68 9.06 8.28
CA PHE A 134 1.09 9.42 9.57
C PHE A 134 1.77 8.68 10.73
N GLY A 135 2.05 7.39 10.61
CA GLY A 135 2.73 6.56 11.60
C GLY A 135 4.25 6.84 11.73
N ASN A 136 4.99 5.87 12.21
CA ASN A 136 6.46 5.94 12.29
C ASN A 136 7.10 5.79 10.91
N TYR A 137 8.04 6.67 10.58
CA TYR A 137 8.83 6.59 9.36
C TYR A 137 10.29 6.26 9.73
N PRO A 138 10.76 5.02 9.52
CA PRO A 138 12.15 4.66 9.80
C PRO A 138 13.08 5.25 8.74
N GLU A 139 14.32 5.54 9.14
CA GLU A 139 15.37 5.90 8.18
C GLU A 139 15.63 4.74 7.22
N LYS A 140 15.72 5.05 5.93
CA LYS A 140 16.15 4.08 4.92
C LYS A 140 17.65 3.89 4.95
N ILE A 141 18.07 2.66 4.71
CA ILE A 141 19.48 2.32 4.52
C ILE A 141 19.90 2.81 3.14
N PRO A 142 20.88 3.73 3.02
CA PRO A 142 21.35 4.23 1.73
C PRO A 142 21.99 3.13 0.90
N GLU A 143 21.66 3.10 -0.39
CA GLU A 143 22.25 2.20 -1.36
C GLU A 143 22.60 2.95 -2.65
N GLU A 144 23.53 2.41 -3.42
CA GLU A 144 23.89 2.99 -4.72
C GLU A 144 22.72 2.90 -5.70
N GLU A 145 22.48 3.98 -6.43
CA GLU A 145 21.41 4.11 -7.41
C GLU A 145 21.54 3.11 -8.57
N VAL A 146 22.78 2.88 -9.01
CA VAL A 146 23.11 1.89 -10.05
C VAL A 146 24.10 0.91 -9.45
N LYS A 147 23.71 -0.37 -9.35
CA LYS A 147 24.56 -1.41 -8.76
C LYS A 147 25.71 -1.78 -9.71
N PRO A 148 26.96 -1.91 -9.24
CA PRO A 148 28.04 -2.44 -10.04
C PRO A 148 27.79 -3.91 -10.38
N VAL A 149 27.71 -4.21 -11.66
CA VAL A 149 27.32 -5.55 -12.18
C VAL A 149 28.45 -6.56 -12.14
N ASN A 150 29.71 -6.13 -12.15
CA ASN A 150 30.85 -7.01 -12.43
C ASN A 150 31.80 -7.28 -11.25
N GLU A 151 31.70 -6.54 -10.15
CA GLU A 151 32.67 -6.65 -9.06
C GLU A 151 32.21 -7.60 -7.94
N SER A 152 30.92 -7.86 -7.82
CA SER A 152 30.34 -8.68 -6.74
C SER A 152 30.05 -10.12 -7.14
N GLY A 153 30.15 -10.49 -8.42
CA GLY A 153 29.74 -11.81 -8.92
C GLY A 153 28.21 -11.99 -8.91
N GLU A 154 27.46 -10.91 -8.79
CA GLU A 154 26.00 -10.93 -8.77
C GLU A 154 25.42 -11.26 -10.16
N ILE A 155 24.35 -12.05 -10.13
CA ILE A 155 23.59 -12.34 -11.34
C ILE A 155 22.62 -11.19 -11.57
N VAL A 156 22.73 -10.55 -12.73
CA VAL A 156 21.75 -9.57 -13.21
C VAL A 156 21.03 -10.09 -14.44
N LEU A 157 19.79 -9.70 -14.62
CA LEU A 157 19.03 -10.06 -15.81
C LEU A 157 19.65 -9.41 -17.06
N SER A 158 19.64 -10.10 -18.20
CA SER A 158 20.14 -9.56 -19.49
C SER A 158 19.29 -8.42 -20.04
N ARG A 159 18.07 -8.27 -19.55
CA ARG A 159 17.10 -7.24 -19.92
C ARG A 159 16.18 -6.91 -18.74
N VAL A 160 15.59 -5.73 -18.75
CA VAL A 160 14.53 -5.39 -17.81
C VAL A 160 13.29 -6.22 -18.12
N VAL A 161 12.74 -6.86 -17.10
CA VAL A 161 11.54 -7.68 -17.18
C VAL A 161 10.55 -7.15 -16.15
N ILE A 162 9.33 -6.90 -16.57
CA ILE A 162 8.22 -6.66 -15.65
C ILE A 162 7.71 -8.04 -15.22
N PRO A 163 7.89 -8.43 -13.96
CA PRO A 163 7.49 -9.76 -13.50
C PRO A 163 5.98 -9.83 -13.37
N GLU A 164 5.41 -11.02 -13.51
CA GLU A 164 4.00 -11.24 -13.20
C GLU A 164 3.76 -11.17 -11.68
N TYR A 165 4.69 -11.73 -10.91
CA TYR A 165 4.65 -11.76 -9.45
C TYR A 165 5.98 -11.30 -8.85
N VAL A 166 5.88 -10.67 -7.68
CA VAL A 166 7.00 -10.46 -6.76
C VAL A 166 6.74 -11.28 -5.49
N VAL A 167 7.82 -11.79 -4.89
CA VAL A 167 7.74 -12.44 -3.59
C VAL A 167 8.08 -11.39 -2.54
N VAL A 168 7.11 -11.02 -1.73
CA VAL A 168 7.24 -10.04 -0.66
C VAL A 168 7.53 -10.77 0.65
N HIS A 169 8.66 -10.48 1.27
CA HIS A 169 8.99 -10.91 2.62
C HIS A 169 8.43 -9.89 3.62
N ASP A 170 7.47 -10.31 4.45
CA ASP A 170 6.73 -9.38 5.33
C ASP A 170 7.48 -9.07 6.63
N GLY A 171 8.67 -8.51 6.47
CA GLY A 171 9.54 -8.16 7.57
C GLY A 171 10.87 -7.57 7.10
N SER A 172 11.84 -7.46 8.02
CA SER A 172 13.20 -7.12 7.66
C SER A 172 13.90 -8.32 7.00
N PRO A 173 14.93 -8.13 6.15
CA PRO A 173 15.57 -9.24 5.45
C PRO A 173 16.12 -10.36 6.35
N ALA A 174 16.47 -10.04 7.59
CA ALA A 174 17.04 -11.00 8.56
C ALA A 174 15.97 -11.71 9.41
N ASP A 175 14.71 -11.34 9.29
CA ASP A 175 13.63 -11.96 10.05
C ASP A 175 13.20 -13.30 9.43
N SER A 176 13.76 -14.38 9.92
CA SER A 176 13.44 -15.74 9.44
C SER A 176 12.05 -16.24 9.85
N THR A 177 11.30 -15.48 10.64
CA THR A 177 9.94 -15.83 11.08
C THR A 177 8.86 -15.16 10.24
N ALA A 178 9.24 -14.17 9.43
CA ALA A 178 8.33 -13.44 8.56
C ALA A 178 7.87 -14.29 7.38
N ASP A 179 6.60 -14.14 7.01
CA ASP A 179 5.99 -14.85 5.89
C ASP A 179 6.42 -14.27 4.54
N ASN A 180 6.40 -15.11 3.51
CA ASN A 180 6.62 -14.74 2.13
C ASN A 180 5.31 -14.79 1.35
N TYR A 181 4.90 -13.65 0.77
CA TYR A 181 3.68 -13.53 -0.03
C TYR A 181 3.98 -13.42 -1.52
N TYR A 182 3.31 -14.24 -2.34
CA TYR A 182 3.33 -14.13 -3.80
C TYR A 182 2.29 -13.11 -4.24
N VAL A 183 2.74 -11.92 -4.62
CA VAL A 183 1.87 -10.80 -4.97
C VAL A 183 2.05 -10.45 -6.44
N ARG A 184 0.96 -10.27 -7.20
CA ARG A 184 1.06 -9.77 -8.56
C ARG A 184 1.75 -8.42 -8.56
N TYR A 185 2.69 -8.21 -9.48
CA TYR A 185 3.51 -6.99 -9.53
C TYR A 185 2.64 -5.71 -9.48
N ARG A 186 1.57 -5.67 -10.27
CA ARG A 186 0.67 -4.51 -10.31
C ARG A 186 -0.03 -4.29 -8.97
N ASP A 187 -0.49 -5.35 -8.33
CA ASP A 187 -1.16 -5.28 -7.02
C ASP A 187 -0.17 -4.88 -5.91
N TYR A 188 1.09 -5.32 -6.02
CA TYR A 188 2.17 -4.87 -5.16
C TYR A 188 2.39 -3.36 -5.25
N ILE A 189 2.50 -2.81 -6.46
CA ILE A 189 2.70 -1.36 -6.67
C ILE A 189 1.52 -0.55 -6.13
N LYS A 190 0.27 -1.00 -6.38
CA LYS A 190 -0.94 -0.35 -5.86
C LYS A 190 -0.95 -0.33 -4.32
N ASN A 191 -0.61 -1.46 -3.71
CA ASN A 191 -0.54 -1.59 -2.26
C ASN A 191 0.49 -0.64 -1.65
N VAL A 192 1.72 -0.67 -2.16
CA VAL A 192 2.80 0.22 -1.70
C VAL A 192 2.41 1.69 -1.86
N ALA A 193 1.92 2.09 -3.02
CA ALA A 193 1.51 3.49 -3.26
C ALA A 193 0.39 3.91 -2.29
N CYS A 194 -0.63 3.06 -2.07
CA CYS A 194 -1.70 3.33 -1.09
C CYS A 194 -1.23 3.30 0.38
N SER A 195 -0.07 2.74 0.66
CA SER A 195 0.52 2.70 2.01
C SER A 195 1.50 3.83 2.27
N GLU A 196 2.01 4.49 1.24
CA GLU A 196 3.12 5.44 1.34
C GLU A 196 2.80 6.87 0.88
N ILE A 197 1.74 7.08 0.09
CA ILE A 197 1.29 8.42 -0.34
C ILE A 197 -0.23 8.54 -0.25
N TYR A 198 -0.73 9.76 -0.06
CA TYR A 198 -2.17 9.96 0.01
C TYR A 198 -2.82 10.08 -1.37
N ALA A 199 -3.94 9.40 -1.52
CA ALA A 199 -4.74 9.39 -2.75
C ALA A 199 -5.32 10.77 -3.11
N THR A 200 -5.42 11.65 -2.13
CA THR A 200 -5.88 13.05 -2.25
C THR A 200 -4.85 14.01 -2.87
N TRP A 201 -3.62 13.53 -3.10
CA TRP A 201 -2.56 14.36 -3.68
C TRP A 201 -2.79 14.63 -5.19
N PRO A 202 -2.19 15.70 -5.75
CA PRO A 202 -2.28 15.98 -7.18
C PRO A 202 -1.86 14.77 -8.04
N PRO A 203 -2.56 14.48 -9.14
CA PRO A 203 -2.26 13.31 -9.99
C PRO A 203 -0.80 13.24 -10.45
N GLU A 204 -0.17 14.37 -10.77
CA GLU A 204 1.24 14.40 -11.19
C GLU A 204 2.21 14.06 -10.04
N THR A 205 1.85 14.42 -8.81
CA THR A 205 2.58 13.97 -7.61
C THR A 205 2.48 12.46 -7.43
N ILE A 206 1.26 11.91 -7.54
CA ILE A 206 1.04 10.46 -7.44
C ILE A 206 1.82 9.74 -8.54
N LYS A 207 1.78 10.22 -9.80
CA LYS A 207 2.55 9.66 -10.92
C LYS A 207 4.06 9.64 -10.64
N ALA A 208 4.61 10.73 -10.12
CA ALA A 208 6.04 10.81 -9.78
C ALA A 208 6.45 9.75 -8.74
N ASN A 209 5.66 9.62 -7.67
CA ASN A 209 5.90 8.64 -6.61
C ASN A 209 5.70 7.19 -7.13
N VAL A 210 4.67 6.92 -7.92
CA VAL A 210 4.43 5.61 -8.54
C VAL A 210 5.59 5.21 -9.45
N LEU A 211 6.11 6.11 -10.28
CA LEU A 211 7.28 5.86 -11.12
C LEU A 211 8.53 5.54 -10.27
N ALA A 212 8.71 6.21 -9.15
CA ALA A 212 9.79 5.91 -8.22
C ALA A 212 9.62 4.51 -7.62
N ILE A 213 8.44 4.16 -7.10
CA ILE A 213 8.14 2.83 -6.54
C ILE A 213 8.36 1.72 -7.58
N MET A 214 7.88 1.92 -8.82
CA MET A 214 8.07 0.96 -9.92
C MET A 214 9.55 0.75 -10.25
N SER A 215 10.31 1.84 -10.37
CA SER A 215 11.72 1.78 -10.73
C SER A 215 12.55 1.10 -9.65
N PHE A 216 12.30 1.41 -8.39
CA PHE A 216 12.92 0.73 -7.25
C PHE A 216 12.62 -0.77 -7.28
N THR A 217 11.36 -1.15 -7.42
CA THR A 217 10.95 -2.56 -7.47
C THR A 217 11.62 -3.30 -8.63
N LEU A 218 11.65 -2.69 -9.83
CA LEU A 218 12.29 -3.28 -11.00
C LEU A 218 13.81 -3.33 -10.87
N ASN A 219 14.44 -2.43 -10.11
CA ASN A 219 15.87 -2.54 -9.77
C ASN A 219 16.12 -3.80 -8.93
N ARG A 220 15.29 -4.07 -7.91
CA ARG A 220 15.38 -5.29 -7.09
C ARG A 220 15.24 -6.56 -7.92
N VAL A 221 14.31 -6.57 -8.88
CA VAL A 221 14.10 -7.68 -9.83
C VAL A 221 15.30 -7.81 -10.77
N TYR A 222 15.72 -6.72 -11.40
CA TYR A 222 16.79 -6.72 -12.39
C TYR A 222 18.14 -7.17 -11.83
N THR A 223 18.47 -6.72 -10.63
CA THR A 223 19.72 -7.06 -9.93
C THR A 223 19.68 -8.37 -9.18
N GLU A 224 18.53 -9.05 -9.12
CA GLU A 224 18.33 -10.23 -8.27
C GLU A 224 18.85 -10.02 -6.83
N TRP A 225 18.64 -8.80 -6.31
CA TRP A 225 19.31 -8.25 -5.14
C TRP A 225 19.32 -9.18 -3.91
N TYR A 226 18.14 -9.71 -3.55
CA TYR A 226 18.02 -10.61 -2.42
C TYR A 226 18.41 -12.03 -2.76
N ARG A 227 18.10 -12.52 -3.96
CA ARG A 227 18.46 -13.87 -4.40
C ARG A 227 19.95 -14.06 -4.51
N ASN A 228 20.70 -13.04 -4.94
CA ASN A 228 22.17 -13.05 -4.93
C ASN A 228 22.73 -13.16 -3.51
N LYS A 229 21.98 -12.74 -2.50
CA LYS A 229 22.30 -12.91 -1.07
C LYS A 229 21.71 -14.19 -0.48
N LYS A 230 21.20 -15.10 -1.34
CA LYS A 230 20.62 -16.40 -0.98
C LYS A 230 19.32 -16.34 -0.18
N TYR A 231 18.58 -15.25 -0.32
CA TYR A 231 17.19 -15.18 0.13
C TYR A 231 16.27 -15.71 -0.96
N ASP A 232 15.09 -16.18 -0.58
CA ASP A 232 14.07 -16.76 -1.48
C ASP A 232 12.95 -15.79 -1.86
N PHE A 233 13.14 -14.50 -1.58
CA PHE A 233 12.17 -13.42 -1.88
C PHE A 233 12.76 -12.36 -2.83
N THR A 234 11.88 -11.53 -3.39
CA THR A 234 12.24 -10.46 -4.32
C THR A 234 12.47 -9.13 -3.62
N ILE A 235 11.65 -8.82 -2.61
CA ILE A 235 11.58 -7.52 -1.95
C ILE A 235 11.00 -7.69 -0.54
N THR A 236 11.24 -6.74 0.36
CA THR A 236 10.70 -6.77 1.72
C THR A 236 9.56 -5.76 1.91
N SER A 237 8.75 -5.93 2.96
CA SER A 237 7.76 -4.94 3.42
C SER A 237 8.36 -3.88 4.34
N SER A 238 9.67 -3.95 4.61
CA SER A 238 10.36 -3.04 5.53
C SER A 238 10.76 -1.74 4.83
N THR A 239 10.21 -0.62 5.27
CA THR A 239 10.54 0.72 4.74
C THR A 239 11.99 1.14 4.96
N ALA A 240 12.72 0.53 5.89
CA ALA A 240 14.15 0.77 6.07
C ALA A 240 14.98 0.22 4.91
N PHE A 241 14.54 -0.87 4.28
CA PHE A 241 15.24 -1.55 3.19
C PHE A 241 14.59 -1.31 1.84
N ASP A 242 13.25 -1.41 1.77
CA ASP A 242 12.49 -1.33 0.53
C ASP A 242 11.26 -0.42 0.69
N HIS A 243 10.05 -0.99 0.64
CA HIS A 243 8.78 -0.27 0.63
C HIS A 243 7.85 -0.70 1.75
N LYS A 244 6.90 0.15 2.13
CA LYS A 244 5.80 -0.23 2.99
C LYS A 244 4.74 -0.99 2.19
N TRP A 245 4.83 -2.31 2.17
CA TRP A 245 3.75 -3.18 1.74
C TRP A 245 2.98 -3.66 2.99
N ILE A 246 1.65 -3.73 2.90
CA ILE A 246 0.80 -4.11 4.04
C ILE A 246 -0.17 -5.21 3.59
N TYR A 247 -0.14 -6.36 4.26
CA TYR A 247 -1.12 -7.42 4.01
C TYR A 247 -2.55 -6.91 4.27
N GLY A 248 -3.47 -7.16 3.33
CA GLY A 248 -4.88 -6.75 3.47
C GLY A 248 -5.17 -5.27 3.23
N ARG A 249 -4.19 -4.46 2.78
CA ARG A 249 -4.37 -3.02 2.50
C ARG A 249 -5.52 -2.77 1.53
N ASN A 250 -6.40 -1.84 1.87
CA ASN A 250 -7.40 -1.29 0.95
C ASN A 250 -6.74 -0.38 -0.10
N ILE A 251 -7.29 -0.37 -1.30
CA ILE A 251 -6.72 0.33 -2.47
C ILE A 251 -7.63 1.48 -2.87
N PHE A 252 -7.07 2.68 -3.08
CA PHE A 252 -7.78 3.85 -3.56
C PHE A 252 -7.83 3.87 -5.09
N ASP A 253 -9.00 4.16 -5.65
CA ASP A 253 -9.22 4.14 -7.11
C ASP A 253 -8.33 5.14 -7.86
N SER A 254 -8.11 6.34 -7.33
CA SER A 254 -7.23 7.35 -7.94
C SER A 254 -5.80 6.84 -8.12
N ILE A 255 -5.20 6.23 -7.08
CA ILE A 255 -3.88 5.61 -7.16
C ILE A 255 -3.90 4.40 -8.08
N SER A 256 -4.90 3.54 -7.95
CA SER A 256 -5.03 2.32 -8.76
C SER A 256 -5.03 2.62 -10.27
N ASN A 257 -5.78 3.64 -10.68
CA ASN A 257 -5.87 4.05 -12.08
C ASN A 257 -4.53 4.57 -12.61
N ILE A 258 -3.79 5.36 -11.81
CA ILE A 258 -2.46 5.86 -12.18
C ILE A 258 -1.45 4.71 -12.32
N VAL A 259 -1.49 3.73 -11.41
CA VAL A 259 -0.63 2.54 -11.53
C VAL A 259 -0.94 1.77 -12.81
N ASP A 260 -2.23 1.61 -13.17
CA ASP A 260 -2.64 0.93 -14.41
C ASP A 260 -2.22 1.70 -15.67
N GLU A 261 -2.22 3.05 -15.62
CA GLU A 261 -1.70 3.89 -16.70
C GLU A 261 -0.18 3.73 -16.90
N LEU A 262 0.58 3.59 -15.80
CA LEU A 262 2.04 3.68 -15.83
C LEU A 262 2.76 2.32 -15.75
N PHE A 263 2.09 1.21 -15.56
CA PHE A 263 2.68 -0.03 -15.08
C PHE A 263 3.83 -0.62 -15.93
N GLU A 264 3.98 -0.24 -17.18
CA GLU A 264 5.09 -0.63 -18.07
C GLU A 264 6.27 0.35 -18.04
N ASN A 265 6.15 1.45 -17.31
CA ASN A 265 7.16 2.49 -17.26
C ASN A 265 8.12 2.31 -16.07
N TYR A 266 9.35 2.75 -16.26
CA TYR A 266 10.36 2.86 -15.21
C TYR A 266 11.37 3.95 -15.54
N LEU A 267 12.14 4.36 -14.55
CA LEU A 267 13.19 5.35 -14.68
C LEU A 267 14.56 4.68 -14.88
N SER A 268 15.34 5.19 -15.81
CA SER A 268 16.72 4.78 -16.03
C SER A 268 17.60 6.00 -16.33
N ARG A 269 18.89 5.91 -16.05
CA ARG A 269 19.87 6.92 -16.49
C ARG A 269 20.14 6.80 -17.99
N PRO A 270 20.47 7.90 -18.67
CA PRO A 270 20.87 7.84 -20.07
C PRO A 270 21.99 6.80 -20.30
N ASN A 271 21.82 5.95 -21.31
CA ASN A 271 22.74 4.87 -21.65
C ASN A 271 22.92 3.75 -20.61
N VAL A 272 22.11 3.72 -19.56
CA VAL A 272 22.08 2.66 -18.54
C VAL A 272 20.76 1.89 -18.68
N ARG A 273 20.83 0.57 -18.88
CA ARG A 273 19.61 -0.27 -18.98
C ARG A 273 18.96 -0.53 -17.62
N GLN A 274 19.78 -0.58 -16.58
CA GLN A 274 19.33 -0.87 -15.23
C GLN A 274 18.30 0.17 -14.79
N PRO A 275 17.13 -0.25 -14.24
CA PRO A 275 16.22 0.66 -13.55
C PRO A 275 16.94 1.34 -12.39
N ILE A 276 16.68 2.62 -12.19
CA ILE A 276 17.24 3.37 -11.05
C ILE A 276 16.69 2.79 -9.76
N LEU A 277 17.55 2.60 -8.75
CA LEU A 277 17.12 2.40 -7.38
C LEU A 277 16.66 3.76 -6.82
N THR A 278 15.44 4.10 -7.10
CA THR A 278 14.82 5.39 -6.76
C THR A 278 14.48 5.47 -5.27
N GLN A 279 15.47 5.73 -4.44
CA GLN A 279 15.21 5.93 -3.01
C GLN A 279 14.49 7.25 -2.77
N TYR A 280 13.63 7.26 -1.76
CA TYR A 280 12.87 8.42 -1.32
C TYR A 280 12.64 8.37 0.19
N CYS A 281 12.28 9.48 0.77
CA CYS A 281 11.83 9.58 2.16
C CYS A 281 10.65 10.56 2.28
N ASP A 282 10.04 10.66 3.46
CA ASP A 282 8.91 11.59 3.65
C ASP A 282 9.34 13.06 3.50
N GLY A 283 10.58 13.40 3.88
CA GLY A 283 11.11 14.76 3.79
C GLY A 283 10.64 15.68 4.91
N GLN A 284 10.01 15.13 5.95
CA GLN A 284 9.55 15.86 7.14
C GLN A 284 10.15 15.29 8.42
N ARG A 285 9.93 13.99 8.68
CA ARG A 285 10.49 13.28 9.84
C ARG A 285 11.92 12.84 9.59
N VAL A 286 12.21 12.52 8.32
CA VAL A 286 13.53 12.07 7.87
C VAL A 286 14.05 13.03 6.79
N THR A 287 15.32 13.43 6.89
CA THR A 287 15.99 14.21 5.84
C THR A 287 16.41 13.30 4.70
N CYS A 288 15.98 13.62 3.49
CA CYS A 288 16.34 12.86 2.29
C CYS A 288 17.74 13.26 1.80
N PRO A 289 18.74 12.36 1.77
CA PRO A 289 20.06 12.66 1.25
C PRO A 289 20.08 12.62 -0.29
N GLN A 290 19.69 13.71 -0.95
CA GLN A 290 19.60 13.80 -2.42
C GLN A 290 18.61 12.80 -3.06
N TRP A 291 17.65 12.31 -2.29
CA TRP A 291 16.55 11.48 -2.75
C TRP A 291 15.29 12.32 -2.94
N MET A 292 14.33 11.75 -3.63
CA MET A 292 13.02 12.38 -3.75
C MET A 292 12.35 12.49 -2.36
N SER A 293 11.88 13.67 -2.01
CA SER A 293 11.03 13.90 -0.85
C SER A 293 9.56 13.71 -1.27
N GLN A 294 8.82 12.86 -0.55
CA GLN A 294 7.39 12.65 -0.83
C GLN A 294 6.60 13.97 -0.63
N TRP A 295 6.78 14.67 0.50
CA TRP A 295 6.16 15.97 0.71
C TRP A 295 6.71 17.06 -0.23
N GLY A 296 7.99 16.98 -0.60
CA GLY A 296 8.58 17.86 -1.62
C GLY A 296 7.94 17.65 -2.99
N SER A 297 7.68 16.40 -3.39
CA SER A 297 6.97 16.10 -4.64
C SER A 297 5.54 16.65 -4.62
N LYS A 298 4.86 16.57 -3.47
CA LYS A 298 3.53 17.15 -3.27
C LYS A 298 3.56 18.68 -3.42
N TYR A 299 4.52 19.34 -2.80
CA TYR A 299 4.69 20.80 -2.93
C TYR A 299 4.90 21.24 -4.40
N LEU A 300 5.69 20.51 -5.19
CA LEU A 300 5.88 20.78 -6.61
C LEU A 300 4.61 20.51 -7.42
N GLY A 301 3.90 19.42 -7.11
CA GLY A 301 2.63 19.09 -7.76
C GLY A 301 1.56 20.16 -7.55
N ASP A 302 1.49 20.77 -6.36
CA ASP A 302 0.61 21.91 -6.07
C ASP A 302 0.94 23.14 -6.92
N GLN A 303 2.16 23.24 -7.42
CA GLN A 303 2.61 24.29 -8.34
C GLN A 303 2.46 23.89 -9.81
N ASN A 304 1.73 22.82 -10.10
CA ASN A 304 1.45 22.29 -11.43
C ASN A 304 2.72 21.77 -12.18
N TYR A 305 3.74 21.32 -11.46
CA TYR A 305 4.84 20.59 -12.09
C TYR A 305 4.35 19.22 -12.57
N THR A 306 4.79 18.81 -13.73
CA THR A 306 4.55 17.46 -14.26
C THR A 306 5.36 16.42 -13.47
N ALA A 307 4.95 15.17 -13.52
CA ALA A 307 5.64 14.06 -12.83
C ALA A 307 7.14 14.00 -13.21
N ILE A 308 7.47 14.22 -14.47
CA ILE A 308 8.87 14.22 -14.95
C ILE A 308 9.66 15.42 -14.43
N GLU A 309 9.04 16.59 -14.34
CA GLU A 309 9.68 17.77 -13.74
C GLU A 309 9.90 17.57 -12.24
N ILE A 310 8.94 16.98 -11.52
CA ILE A 310 9.07 16.62 -10.10
C ILE A 310 10.26 15.67 -9.89
N ILE A 311 10.39 14.62 -10.71
CA ILE A 311 11.47 13.64 -10.60
C ILE A 311 12.86 14.23 -10.92
N ARG A 312 12.91 15.26 -11.75
CA ARG A 312 14.18 15.91 -12.18
C ARG A 312 14.63 17.03 -11.26
N ASN A 313 13.76 17.52 -10.37
CA ASN A 313 14.05 18.57 -9.40
C ASN A 313 14.80 18.02 -8.19
#